data_8909aa407331bfae546fbdb326a1bda3
#
_entry.id   8909aa407331bfae546fbdb326a1bda3
#
_cell.length_a   1.000
_cell.length_b   1.000
_cell.length_c   1.000
_cell.angle_alpha   90.00
_cell.angle_beta   90.00
_cell.angle_gamma   90.00
#
_symmetry.space_group_name_H-M   'P 1'
#
loop_
_entity.id
_entity.type
_entity.pdbx_description
1 polymer ?
#
loop_
_entity_poly.entity_id
_entity_poly.type
_entity_poly.pdbx_seq_one_letter_code
_entity_poly.pdbx_strand_id
1 'polypeptide(L)'
;MAAKEQPELYTAIHKGLRSALFKTSVKAGTLDYTDRASLKGFYDEFSSLVESIRVHHTMEENFYHPLLADRVPGGAEKLEEEHQVVDHLMNNLLSHLKRLESKSAKFEKRKELGLEFYLAFNRFIAFFLGHIDAEEEHYQPTLIDLCTIKELEEAEIALISSQKPEEGLQNWQMMLAGANTDNLAKLYARAKAALPPEVLQAGLQLAESTLNAHDWAALKSKIGSK
;
A
#
# COMPACT_ATOMS: atom_id res chain seq x y z
N MET A 1 29.75 -16.60 10.23
CA MET A 1 28.44 -16.26 10.77
C MET A 1 27.58 -15.85 9.59
N ALA A 2 26.45 -16.50 9.35
CA ALA A 2 25.50 -16.03 8.36
C ALA A 2 25.05 -14.62 8.77
N ALA A 3 25.07 -13.66 7.85
CA ALA A 3 24.52 -12.33 8.10
C ALA A 3 23.06 -12.53 8.50
N LYS A 4 22.67 -12.00 9.67
CA LYS A 4 21.28 -12.04 10.11
C LYS A 4 20.48 -11.25 9.08
N GLU A 5 19.48 -11.88 8.50
CA GLU A 5 18.64 -11.24 7.49
C GLU A 5 17.97 -10.02 8.12
N GLN A 6 18.16 -8.85 7.51
CA GLN A 6 17.58 -7.61 8.03
C GLN A 6 16.07 -7.60 7.77
N PRO A 7 15.26 -7.05 8.68
CA PRO A 7 13.83 -6.94 8.48
C PRO A 7 13.52 -6.01 7.29
N GLU A 8 12.56 -6.42 6.47
CA GLU A 8 12.02 -5.64 5.36
C GLU A 8 10.66 -5.08 5.80
N LEU A 9 10.66 -3.87 6.42
CA LEU A 9 9.46 -3.30 7.05
C LEU A 9 8.45 -2.81 6.01
N TYR A 10 8.91 -2.22 4.92
CA TYR A 10 8.10 -1.53 3.91
C TYR A 10 7.98 -2.29 2.59
N THR A 11 8.95 -3.11 2.24
CA THR A 11 9.16 -3.61 0.87
C THR A 11 7.94 -4.29 0.25
N ALA A 12 7.23 -5.15 0.98
CA ALA A 12 6.11 -5.90 0.42
C ALA A 12 4.91 -5.00 0.13
N ILE A 13 4.54 -4.13 1.07
CA ILE A 13 3.40 -3.23 0.93
C ILE A 13 3.68 -2.15 -0.12
N HIS A 14 4.89 -1.57 -0.16
CA HIS A 14 5.25 -0.57 -1.16
C HIS A 14 5.25 -1.13 -2.58
N LYS A 15 5.70 -2.37 -2.80
CA LYS A 15 5.56 -3.05 -4.10
C LYS A 15 4.10 -3.21 -4.50
N GLY A 16 3.23 -3.53 -3.55
CA GLY A 16 1.79 -3.58 -3.74
C GLY A 16 1.21 -2.22 -4.14
N LEU A 17 1.55 -1.17 -3.41
CA LEU A 17 1.11 0.21 -3.68
C LEU A 17 1.60 0.70 -5.05
N ARG A 18 2.89 0.51 -5.39
CA ARG A 18 3.42 0.84 -6.72
C ARG A 18 2.63 0.14 -7.82
N SER A 19 2.37 -1.17 -7.68
CA SER A 19 1.57 -1.93 -8.64
C SER A 19 0.15 -1.38 -8.80
N ALA A 20 -0.52 -1.07 -7.69
CA ALA A 20 -1.87 -0.51 -7.69
C ALA A 20 -1.91 0.88 -8.34
N LEU A 21 -0.99 1.77 -7.99
CA LEU A 21 -0.87 3.12 -8.57
C LEU A 21 -0.68 3.07 -10.09
N PHE A 22 0.25 2.24 -10.57
CA PHE A 22 0.51 2.14 -12.01
C PHE A 22 -0.68 1.55 -12.78
N LYS A 23 -1.32 0.51 -12.25
CA LYS A 23 -2.55 -0.06 -12.85
C LYS A 23 -3.68 0.97 -12.92
N THR A 24 -3.88 1.71 -11.84
CA THR A 24 -4.91 2.77 -11.77
C THR A 24 -4.59 3.92 -12.72
N SER A 25 -3.30 4.30 -12.88
CA SER A 25 -2.89 5.34 -13.84
C SER A 25 -3.16 4.91 -15.29
N VAL A 26 -2.83 3.67 -15.66
CA VAL A 26 -3.14 3.15 -16.98
C VAL A 26 -4.66 3.17 -17.22
N LYS A 27 -5.44 2.73 -16.24
CA LYS A 27 -6.91 2.76 -16.32
C LYS A 27 -7.45 4.18 -16.44
N ALA A 28 -6.93 5.14 -15.68
CA ALA A 28 -7.30 6.54 -15.79
C ALA A 28 -7.01 7.11 -17.18
N GLY A 29 -5.89 6.73 -17.79
CA GLY A 29 -5.51 7.18 -19.14
C GLY A 29 -6.38 6.61 -20.26
N THR A 30 -7.00 5.45 -20.06
CA THR A 30 -7.85 4.77 -21.06
C THR A 30 -9.35 4.92 -20.78
N LEU A 31 -9.73 5.56 -19.68
CA LEU A 31 -11.13 5.70 -19.26
C LEU A 31 -11.89 6.65 -20.17
N ASP A 32 -13.07 6.25 -20.63
CA ASP A 32 -14.04 7.17 -21.21
C ASP A 32 -14.79 7.93 -20.10
N TYR A 33 -14.31 9.12 -19.79
CA TYR A 33 -14.91 9.98 -18.75
C TYR A 33 -16.33 10.47 -19.11
N THR A 34 -16.82 10.21 -20.32
CA THR A 34 -18.19 10.54 -20.72
C THR A 34 -19.16 9.41 -20.40
N ASP A 35 -18.69 8.16 -20.31
CA ASP A 35 -19.48 7.02 -19.85
C ASP A 35 -19.60 7.00 -18.32
N ARG A 36 -20.82 7.19 -17.85
CA ARG A 36 -21.11 7.29 -16.41
C ARG A 36 -20.91 5.99 -15.64
N ALA A 37 -21.16 4.85 -16.27
CA ALA A 37 -21.01 3.56 -15.61
C ALA A 37 -19.52 3.26 -15.37
N SER A 38 -18.71 3.44 -16.41
CA SER A 38 -17.24 3.30 -16.33
C SER A 38 -16.62 4.28 -15.34
N LEU A 39 -17.07 5.54 -15.34
CA LEU A 39 -16.60 6.57 -14.41
C LEU A 39 -16.94 6.21 -12.96
N LYS A 40 -18.17 5.73 -12.69
CA LYS A 40 -18.55 5.27 -11.35
C LYS A 40 -17.69 4.10 -10.88
N GLY A 41 -17.50 3.08 -11.70
CA GLY A 41 -16.65 1.94 -11.38
C GLY A 41 -15.20 2.35 -11.10
N PHE A 42 -14.68 3.32 -11.87
CA PHE A 42 -13.36 3.88 -11.62
C PHE A 42 -13.29 4.66 -10.31
N TYR A 43 -14.33 5.46 -9.98
CA TYR A 43 -14.41 6.18 -8.72
C TYR A 43 -14.37 5.23 -7.51
N ASP A 44 -15.13 4.14 -7.56
CA ASP A 44 -15.18 3.15 -6.49
C ASP A 44 -13.78 2.49 -6.29
N GLU A 45 -13.11 2.10 -7.38
CA GLU A 45 -11.74 1.56 -7.33
C GLU A 45 -10.70 2.57 -6.84
N PHE A 46 -10.77 3.80 -7.32
CA PHE A 46 -9.87 4.88 -6.89
C PHE A 46 -10.06 5.20 -5.41
N SER A 47 -11.30 5.20 -4.93
CA SER A 47 -11.61 5.41 -3.51
C SER A 47 -11.02 4.30 -2.64
N SER A 48 -11.05 3.05 -3.09
CA SER A 48 -10.42 1.92 -2.40
C SER A 48 -8.90 2.04 -2.35
N LEU A 49 -8.26 2.52 -3.43
CA LEU A 49 -6.82 2.79 -3.45
C LEU A 49 -6.44 3.90 -2.45
N VAL A 50 -7.21 4.99 -2.42
CA VAL A 50 -7.00 6.09 -1.45
C VAL A 50 -7.10 5.58 -0.02
N GLU A 51 -8.10 4.74 0.27
CA GLU A 51 -8.26 4.15 1.61
C GLU A 51 -7.09 3.24 1.96
N SER A 52 -6.59 2.43 1.03
CA SER A 52 -5.40 1.59 1.25
C SER A 52 -4.16 2.42 1.59
N ILE A 53 -3.95 3.57 0.95
CA ILE A 53 -2.84 4.47 1.27
C ILE A 53 -3.02 5.07 2.68
N ARG A 54 -4.24 5.48 3.06
CA ARG A 54 -4.51 6.01 4.41
C ARG A 54 -4.27 4.98 5.50
N VAL A 55 -4.74 3.76 5.28
CA VAL A 55 -4.49 2.65 6.22
C VAL A 55 -2.99 2.41 6.37
N HIS A 56 -2.24 2.43 5.26
CA HIS A 56 -0.79 2.28 5.27
C HIS A 56 -0.11 3.37 6.11
N HIS A 57 -0.38 4.66 5.87
CA HIS A 57 0.15 5.75 6.68
C HIS A 57 -0.23 5.63 8.17
N THR A 58 -1.49 5.30 8.46
CA THR A 58 -1.94 5.09 9.84
C THR A 58 -1.16 3.99 10.55
N MET A 59 -0.79 2.91 9.83
CA MET A 59 0.03 1.84 10.39
C MET A 59 1.45 2.31 10.69
N GLU A 60 2.05 3.10 9.82
CA GLU A 60 3.38 3.68 10.03
C GLU A 60 3.40 4.65 11.21
N GLU A 61 2.44 5.57 11.27
CA GLU A 61 2.28 6.54 12.36
C GLU A 61 2.06 5.88 13.72
N ASN A 62 1.40 4.73 13.76
CA ASN A 62 1.12 4.03 15.00
C ASN A 62 2.25 3.08 15.45
N PHE A 63 3.06 2.55 14.54
CA PHE A 63 3.99 1.46 14.87
C PHE A 63 5.46 1.75 14.58
N TYR A 64 5.78 2.53 13.54
CA TYR A 64 7.17 2.81 13.15
C TYR A 64 7.61 4.23 13.52
N HIS A 65 6.78 5.24 13.33
CA HIS A 65 7.10 6.63 13.68
C HIS A 65 7.42 6.82 15.18
N PRO A 66 6.70 6.18 16.12
CA PRO A 66 7.07 6.26 17.53
C PRO A 66 8.46 5.72 17.83
N LEU A 67 8.89 4.64 17.14
CA LEU A 67 10.24 4.10 17.30
C LEU A 67 11.33 5.08 16.82
N LEU A 68 11.06 5.85 15.77
CA LEU A 68 11.94 6.91 15.30
C LEU A 68 11.97 8.08 16.26
N ALA A 69 10.80 8.58 16.67
CA ALA A 69 10.67 9.74 17.54
C ALA A 69 11.34 9.54 18.91
N ASP A 70 11.26 8.33 19.46
CA ASP A 70 11.89 7.97 20.73
C ASP A 70 13.43 8.02 20.68
N ARG A 71 14.03 7.87 19.51
CA ARG A 71 15.48 7.75 19.31
C ARG A 71 16.11 8.94 18.63
N VAL A 72 15.35 9.61 17.77
CA VAL A 72 15.81 10.77 16.99
C VAL A 72 14.83 11.92 17.20
N PRO A 73 15.17 12.97 17.93
CA PRO A 73 14.30 14.14 18.09
C PRO A 73 13.88 14.68 16.73
N GLY A 74 12.57 14.77 16.49
CA GLY A 74 12.01 15.17 15.21
C GLY A 74 12.12 14.12 14.08
N GLY A 75 12.50 12.88 14.39
CA GLY A 75 12.79 11.85 13.39
C GLY A 75 11.62 11.46 12.50
N ALA A 76 10.39 11.60 12.97
CA ALA A 76 9.17 11.32 12.21
C ALA A 76 8.49 12.57 11.64
N GLU A 77 8.84 13.78 12.07
CA GLU A 77 8.13 15.02 11.73
C GLU A 77 7.97 15.21 10.21
N LYS A 78 9.05 14.99 9.46
CA LYS A 78 9.02 15.14 8.00
C LYS A 78 8.09 14.12 7.32
N LEU A 79 8.05 12.86 7.78
CA LEU A 79 7.15 11.83 7.27
C LEU A 79 5.69 12.22 7.54
N GLU A 80 5.39 12.66 8.74
CA GLU A 80 4.05 13.10 9.12
C GLU A 80 3.59 14.32 8.30
N GLU A 81 4.49 15.27 8.03
CA GLU A 81 4.20 16.39 7.11
C GLU A 81 3.92 15.89 5.68
N GLU A 82 4.69 14.95 5.18
CA GLU A 82 4.50 14.35 3.85
C GLU A 82 3.19 13.56 3.78
N HIS A 83 2.79 12.81 4.83
CA HIS A 83 1.48 12.15 4.92
C HIS A 83 0.33 13.15 4.83
N GLN A 84 0.42 14.32 5.50
CA GLN A 84 -0.59 15.37 5.39
C GLN A 84 -0.70 15.92 3.96
N VAL A 85 0.44 16.07 3.26
CA VAL A 85 0.46 16.50 1.86
C VAL A 85 -0.19 15.43 0.97
N VAL A 86 0.13 14.15 1.17
CA VAL A 86 -0.47 13.03 0.45
C VAL A 86 -1.99 13.02 0.63
N ASP A 87 -2.47 13.14 1.87
CA ASP A 87 -3.90 13.20 2.18
C ASP A 87 -4.61 14.38 1.50
N HIS A 88 -3.98 15.56 1.51
CA HIS A 88 -4.52 16.73 0.82
C HIS A 88 -4.64 16.48 -0.70
N LEU A 89 -3.61 15.93 -1.33
CA LEU A 89 -3.60 15.62 -2.75
C LEU A 89 -4.67 14.56 -3.11
N MET A 90 -4.81 13.50 -2.30
CA MET A 90 -5.84 12.47 -2.49
C MET A 90 -7.26 13.05 -2.38
N ASN A 91 -7.50 13.92 -1.39
CA ASN A 91 -8.78 14.59 -1.22
C ASN A 91 -9.14 15.48 -2.43
N ASN A 92 -8.15 16.17 -3.00
CA ASN A 92 -8.34 16.96 -4.21
C ASN A 92 -8.70 16.08 -5.41
N LEU A 93 -8.03 14.92 -5.58
CA LEU A 93 -8.33 13.96 -6.65
C LEU A 93 -9.74 13.37 -6.50
N LEU A 94 -10.14 12.95 -5.29
CA LEU A 94 -11.50 12.48 -5.02
C LEU A 94 -12.56 13.54 -5.32
N SER A 95 -12.29 14.78 -4.93
CA SER A 95 -13.17 15.91 -5.22
C SER A 95 -13.29 16.18 -6.73
N HIS A 96 -12.20 15.99 -7.47
CA HIS A 96 -12.19 16.09 -8.92
C HIS A 96 -13.08 15.01 -9.58
N LEU A 97 -12.95 13.77 -9.16
CA LEU A 97 -13.80 12.67 -9.63
C LEU A 97 -15.28 12.89 -9.29
N LYS A 98 -15.61 13.38 -8.10
CA LYS A 98 -17.00 13.77 -7.73
C LYS A 98 -17.58 14.84 -8.67
N ARG A 99 -16.77 15.81 -9.09
CA ARG A 99 -17.21 16.82 -10.08
C ARG A 99 -17.50 16.20 -11.45
N LEU A 100 -16.69 15.22 -11.87
CA LEU A 100 -16.90 14.44 -13.11
C LEU A 100 -18.20 13.64 -13.07
N GLU A 101 -18.54 13.03 -11.95
CA GLU A 101 -19.79 12.27 -11.77
C GLU A 101 -21.04 13.15 -11.73
N SER A 102 -20.89 14.45 -11.44
CA SER A 102 -22.01 15.37 -11.31
C SER A 102 -22.91 15.38 -12.56
N LYS A 103 -24.23 15.33 -12.34
CA LYS A 103 -25.23 15.39 -13.43
C LYS A 103 -25.18 16.71 -14.21
N SER A 104 -24.66 17.79 -13.61
CA SER A 104 -24.52 19.10 -14.23
C SER A 104 -23.32 19.22 -15.17
N ALA A 105 -22.34 18.30 -15.12
CA ALA A 105 -21.19 18.35 -16.01
C ALA A 105 -21.59 18.01 -17.44
N LYS A 106 -21.42 18.98 -18.36
CA LYS A 106 -21.67 18.79 -19.81
C LYS A 106 -20.65 17.81 -20.39
N PHE A 107 -21.02 17.12 -21.47
CA PHE A 107 -20.21 16.10 -22.15
C PHE A 107 -18.77 16.59 -22.49
N GLU A 108 -18.67 17.74 -23.17
CA GLU A 108 -17.35 18.30 -23.53
C GLU A 108 -16.50 18.63 -22.30
N LYS A 109 -17.14 19.18 -21.25
CA LYS A 109 -16.45 19.51 -20.01
C LYS A 109 -15.93 18.29 -19.27
N ARG A 110 -16.55 17.11 -19.43
CA ARG A 110 -16.04 15.87 -18.82
C ARG A 110 -14.74 15.40 -19.45
N LYS A 111 -14.56 15.55 -20.76
CA LYS A 111 -13.29 15.23 -21.43
C LYS A 111 -12.13 16.07 -20.89
N GLU A 112 -12.36 17.39 -20.78
CA GLU A 112 -11.36 18.32 -20.22
C GLU A 112 -11.02 17.95 -18.76
N LEU A 113 -12.05 17.80 -17.92
CA LEU A 113 -11.89 17.42 -16.52
C LEU A 113 -11.23 16.04 -16.38
N GLY A 114 -11.52 15.09 -17.27
CA GLY A 114 -10.88 13.77 -17.28
C GLY A 114 -9.38 13.86 -17.53
N LEU A 115 -8.96 14.67 -18.51
CA LEU A 115 -7.53 14.92 -18.76
C LEU A 115 -6.88 15.65 -17.58
N GLU A 116 -7.54 16.65 -17.01
CA GLU A 116 -7.04 17.35 -15.80
C GLU A 116 -6.84 16.38 -14.64
N PHE A 117 -7.80 15.48 -14.39
CA PHE A 117 -7.70 14.44 -13.38
C PHE A 117 -6.50 13.51 -13.66
N TYR A 118 -6.38 12.97 -14.86
CA TYR A 118 -5.30 12.07 -15.26
C TYR A 118 -3.92 12.69 -15.01
N LEU A 119 -3.74 13.94 -15.43
CA LEU A 119 -2.47 14.66 -15.22
C LEU A 119 -2.20 14.94 -13.73
N ALA A 120 -3.24 15.33 -12.97
CA ALA A 120 -3.12 15.54 -11.53
C ALA A 120 -2.77 14.25 -10.78
N PHE A 121 -3.40 13.14 -11.16
CA PHE A 121 -3.11 11.84 -10.57
C PHE A 121 -1.66 11.38 -10.85
N ASN A 122 -1.14 11.59 -12.06
CA ASN A 122 0.25 11.27 -12.36
C ASN A 122 1.25 12.13 -11.58
N ARG A 123 0.93 13.42 -11.29
CA ARG A 123 1.75 14.26 -10.39
C ARG A 123 1.70 13.74 -8.96
N PHE A 124 0.54 13.31 -8.49
CA PHE A 124 0.40 12.65 -7.20
C PHE A 124 1.28 11.40 -7.11
N ILE A 125 1.25 10.53 -8.13
CA ILE A 125 2.09 9.32 -8.18
C ILE A 125 3.57 9.71 -8.08
N ALA A 126 4.03 10.71 -8.81
CA ALA A 126 5.43 11.15 -8.77
C ALA A 126 5.85 11.61 -7.36
N PHE A 127 4.97 12.34 -6.66
CA PHE A 127 5.21 12.76 -5.28
C PHE A 127 5.24 11.56 -4.33
N PHE A 128 4.23 10.71 -4.39
CA PHE A 128 4.09 9.54 -3.52
C PHE A 128 5.23 8.53 -3.70
N LEU A 129 5.70 8.31 -4.92
CA LEU A 129 6.87 7.45 -5.17
C LEU A 129 8.13 7.99 -4.49
N GLY A 130 8.34 9.31 -4.51
CA GLY A 130 9.48 9.93 -3.81
C GLY A 130 9.39 9.78 -2.29
N HIS A 131 8.17 9.83 -1.74
CA HIS A 131 7.90 9.60 -0.32
C HIS A 131 8.27 8.16 0.09
N ILE A 132 7.69 7.15 -0.55
CA ILE A 132 7.97 5.74 -0.22
C ILE A 132 9.41 5.31 -0.56
N ASP A 133 10.08 5.96 -1.53
CA ASP A 133 11.51 5.76 -1.77
C ASP A 133 12.35 6.28 -0.60
N ALA A 134 12.00 7.45 -0.03
CA ALA A 134 12.69 7.99 1.14
C ALA A 134 12.52 7.07 2.37
N GLU A 135 11.37 6.46 2.56
CA GLU A 135 11.13 5.48 3.63
C GLU A 135 12.02 4.24 3.47
N GLU A 136 12.13 3.69 2.27
CA GLU A 136 12.96 2.53 1.99
C GLU A 136 14.47 2.85 2.06
N GLU A 137 14.90 4.02 1.58
CA GLU A 137 16.32 4.39 1.47
C GLU A 137 16.91 5.01 2.74
N HIS A 138 16.09 5.68 3.55
CA HIS A 138 16.58 6.45 4.70
C HIS A 138 15.97 6.00 6.02
N TYR A 139 14.65 5.88 6.11
CA TYR A 139 13.98 5.63 7.38
C TYR A 139 14.06 4.16 7.81
N GLN A 140 13.90 3.21 6.89
CA GLN A 140 14.08 1.78 7.20
C GLN A 140 15.51 1.48 7.69
N PRO A 141 16.61 1.90 7.00
CA PRO A 141 17.96 1.72 7.53
C PRO A 141 18.16 2.36 8.91
N THR A 142 17.62 3.56 9.12
CA THR A 142 17.70 4.25 10.43
C THR A 142 17.01 3.44 11.53
N LEU A 143 15.82 2.89 11.28
CA LEU A 143 15.12 2.02 12.24
C LEU A 143 15.94 0.74 12.51
N ILE A 144 16.52 0.14 11.49
CA ILE A 144 17.34 -1.08 11.63
C ILE A 144 18.61 -0.81 12.45
N ASP A 145 19.22 0.36 12.29
CA ASP A 145 20.43 0.75 13.03
C ASP A 145 20.14 1.13 14.50
N LEU A 146 19.00 1.72 14.77
CA LEU A 146 18.65 2.26 16.09
C LEU A 146 17.80 1.33 16.95
N CYS A 147 17.10 0.36 16.35
CA CYS A 147 16.23 -0.59 17.04
C CYS A 147 16.84 -1.99 17.07
N THR A 148 16.53 -2.72 18.10
CA THR A 148 16.82 -4.16 18.12
C THR A 148 15.88 -4.90 17.17
N ILE A 149 16.32 -6.03 16.63
CA ILE A 149 15.48 -6.89 15.79
C ILE A 149 14.17 -7.25 16.51
N LYS A 150 14.25 -7.50 17.82
CA LYS A 150 13.09 -7.84 18.64
C LYS A 150 12.06 -6.70 18.69
N GLU A 151 12.48 -5.46 18.85
CA GLU A 151 11.57 -4.30 18.84
C GLU A 151 10.88 -4.13 17.49
N LEU A 152 11.60 -4.33 16.38
CA LEU A 152 11.02 -4.27 15.04
C LEU A 152 10.04 -5.41 14.77
N GLU A 153 10.35 -6.63 15.21
CA GLU A 153 9.46 -7.79 15.11
C GLU A 153 8.19 -7.58 15.97
N GLU A 154 8.32 -7.06 17.18
CA GLU A 154 7.19 -6.74 18.06
C GLU A 154 6.29 -5.65 17.46
N ALA A 155 6.86 -4.59 16.88
CA ALA A 155 6.11 -3.54 16.20
C ALA A 155 5.35 -4.09 14.99
N GLU A 156 5.97 -4.95 14.18
CA GLU A 156 5.34 -5.56 13.01
C GLU A 156 4.22 -6.54 13.40
N ILE A 157 4.42 -7.38 14.43
CA ILE A 157 3.38 -8.25 14.97
C ILE A 157 2.20 -7.42 15.48
N ALA A 158 2.46 -6.33 16.21
CA ALA A 158 1.44 -5.41 16.69
C ALA A 158 0.68 -4.75 15.54
N LEU A 159 1.38 -4.29 14.50
CA LEU A 159 0.80 -3.74 13.27
C LEU A 159 -0.14 -4.74 12.59
N ILE A 160 0.34 -5.97 12.35
CA ILE A 160 -0.47 -7.02 11.71
C ILE A 160 -1.71 -7.34 12.55
N SER A 161 -1.54 -7.46 13.88
CA SER A 161 -2.63 -7.80 14.81
C SER A 161 -3.66 -6.68 14.98
N SER A 162 -3.31 -5.43 14.70
CA SER A 162 -4.21 -4.28 14.84
C SER A 162 -5.22 -4.16 13.70
N GLN A 163 -4.93 -4.79 12.55
CA GLN A 163 -5.77 -4.69 11.37
C GLN A 163 -7.05 -5.50 11.53
N LYS A 164 -8.16 -4.94 11.06
CA LYS A 164 -9.38 -5.74 10.88
C LYS A 164 -9.15 -6.81 9.81
N PRO A 165 -9.79 -7.98 9.91
CA PRO A 165 -9.60 -9.06 8.95
C PRO A 165 -9.77 -8.64 7.48
N GLU A 166 -10.75 -7.78 7.20
CA GLU A 166 -11.05 -7.28 5.86
C GLU A 166 -9.93 -6.37 5.34
N GLU A 167 -9.41 -5.48 6.18
CA GLU A 167 -8.29 -4.57 5.86
C GLU A 167 -7.01 -5.37 5.62
N GLY A 168 -6.73 -6.36 6.47
CA GLY A 168 -5.59 -7.26 6.31
C GLY A 168 -5.64 -8.06 5.01
N LEU A 169 -6.82 -8.58 4.63
CA LEU A 169 -6.99 -9.30 3.37
C LEU A 169 -6.87 -8.38 2.15
N GLN A 170 -7.35 -7.14 2.21
CA GLN A 170 -7.14 -6.15 1.14
C GLN A 170 -5.66 -5.83 0.95
N ASN A 171 -4.94 -5.57 2.03
CA ASN A 171 -3.50 -5.32 1.99
C ASN A 171 -2.74 -6.55 1.44
N TRP A 172 -3.12 -7.76 1.87
CA TRP A 172 -2.55 -8.99 1.36
C TRP A 172 -2.78 -9.14 -0.14
N GLN A 173 -4.00 -8.90 -0.63
CA GLN A 173 -4.33 -8.94 -2.05
C GLN A 173 -3.49 -7.95 -2.87
N MET A 174 -3.28 -6.75 -2.34
CA MET A 174 -2.45 -5.73 -2.98
C MET A 174 -0.99 -6.18 -3.05
N MET A 175 -0.45 -6.75 -1.98
CA MET A 175 0.92 -7.29 -1.94
C MET A 175 1.10 -8.49 -2.88
N LEU A 176 0.11 -9.39 -2.98
CA LEU A 176 0.11 -10.50 -3.96
C LEU A 176 0.23 -9.99 -5.40
N ALA A 177 -0.30 -8.82 -5.70
CA ALA A 177 -0.26 -8.23 -7.04
C ALA A 177 1.06 -7.52 -7.39
N GLY A 178 1.92 -7.24 -6.41
CA GLY A 178 3.13 -6.43 -6.58
C GLY A 178 4.42 -7.04 -6.03
N ALA A 179 4.35 -7.84 -4.97
CA ALA A 179 5.52 -8.41 -4.30
C ALA A 179 5.94 -9.76 -4.93
N ASN A 180 7.21 -10.08 -4.81
CA ASN A 180 7.72 -11.39 -5.23
C ASN A 180 7.48 -12.46 -4.14
N THR A 181 7.66 -13.72 -4.49
CA THR A 181 7.38 -14.85 -3.59
C THR A 181 8.28 -14.92 -2.35
N ASP A 182 9.48 -14.29 -2.36
CA ASP A 182 10.34 -14.21 -1.18
C ASP A 182 9.76 -13.22 -0.15
N ASN A 183 9.38 -12.02 -0.61
CA ASN A 183 8.72 -11.04 0.26
C ASN A 183 7.41 -11.60 0.85
N LEU A 184 6.59 -12.26 0.01
CA LEU A 184 5.33 -12.87 0.44
C LEU A 184 5.55 -14.00 1.48
N ALA A 185 6.58 -14.81 1.31
CA ALA A 185 6.91 -15.88 2.27
C ALA A 185 7.39 -15.32 3.62
N LYS A 186 8.19 -14.24 3.62
CA LYS A 186 8.60 -13.55 4.84
C LYS A 186 7.40 -12.94 5.56
N LEU A 187 6.54 -12.23 4.83
CA LEU A 187 5.33 -11.64 5.40
C LEU A 187 4.39 -12.73 5.98
N TYR A 188 4.19 -13.84 5.26
CA TYR A 188 3.39 -14.95 5.76
C TYR A 188 3.96 -15.54 7.06
N ALA A 189 5.28 -15.69 7.16
CA ALA A 189 5.91 -16.18 8.38
C ALA A 189 5.65 -15.28 9.60
N ARG A 190 5.61 -13.96 9.40
CA ARG A 190 5.29 -12.97 10.43
C ARG A 190 3.78 -12.97 10.76
N ALA A 191 2.94 -13.01 9.73
CA ALA A 191 1.49 -13.12 9.90
C ALA A 191 1.11 -14.39 10.70
N LYS A 192 1.84 -15.49 10.53
CA LYS A 192 1.64 -16.73 11.29
C LYS A 192 1.86 -16.57 12.80
N ALA A 193 2.70 -15.63 13.22
CA ALA A 193 2.90 -15.30 14.63
C ALA A 193 1.82 -14.35 15.19
N ALA A 194 1.11 -13.61 14.33
CA ALA A 194 0.22 -12.52 14.69
C ALA A 194 -1.27 -12.87 14.53
N LEU A 195 -1.62 -13.75 13.60
CA LEU A 195 -3.01 -13.95 13.16
C LEU A 195 -3.57 -15.33 13.50
N PRO A 196 -4.90 -15.44 13.73
CA PRO A 196 -5.59 -16.69 13.87
C PRO A 196 -5.46 -17.59 12.63
N PRO A 197 -5.47 -18.95 12.83
CA PRO A 197 -5.32 -19.89 11.72
C PRO A 197 -6.31 -19.72 10.57
N GLU A 198 -7.56 -19.35 10.88
CA GLU A 198 -8.62 -19.13 9.90
C GLU A 198 -8.33 -17.92 8.98
N VAL A 199 -7.74 -16.85 9.51
CA VAL A 199 -7.35 -15.66 8.73
C VAL A 199 -6.17 -16.01 7.81
N LEU A 200 -5.19 -16.76 8.33
CA LEU A 200 -4.07 -17.26 7.53
C LEU A 200 -4.55 -18.15 6.39
N GLN A 201 -5.51 -19.04 6.66
CA GLN A 201 -6.09 -19.92 5.65
C GLN A 201 -6.81 -19.11 4.55
N ALA A 202 -7.58 -18.09 4.92
CA ALA A 202 -8.22 -17.20 3.97
C ALA A 202 -7.18 -16.46 3.10
N GLY A 203 -6.08 -16.01 3.71
CA GLY A 203 -4.94 -15.41 2.99
C GLY A 203 -4.29 -16.37 1.98
N LEU A 204 -4.13 -17.65 2.34
CA LEU A 204 -3.60 -18.65 1.41
C LEU A 204 -4.55 -18.97 0.26
N GLN A 205 -5.86 -19.04 0.51
CA GLN A 205 -6.86 -19.23 -0.53
C GLN A 205 -6.87 -18.06 -1.51
N LEU A 206 -6.72 -16.84 -1.00
CA LEU A 206 -6.60 -15.64 -1.82
C LEU A 206 -5.32 -15.69 -2.67
N ALA A 207 -4.19 -16.11 -2.10
CA ALA A 207 -2.93 -16.26 -2.83
C ALA A 207 -3.05 -17.31 -3.96
N GLU A 208 -3.67 -18.47 -3.69
CA GLU A 208 -3.91 -19.51 -4.69
C GLU A 208 -4.77 -19.04 -5.86
N SER A 209 -5.78 -18.22 -5.59
CA SER A 209 -6.67 -17.68 -6.62
C SER A 209 -6.08 -16.49 -7.41
N THR A 210 -5.09 -15.81 -6.85
CA THR A 210 -4.51 -14.56 -7.40
C THR A 210 -3.21 -14.81 -8.16
N LEU A 211 -2.33 -15.66 -7.63
CA LEU A 211 -1.02 -15.95 -8.21
C LEU A 211 -1.16 -16.91 -9.40
N ASN A 212 -0.27 -16.76 -10.37
CA ASN A 212 -0.14 -17.79 -11.42
C ASN A 212 0.41 -19.10 -10.80
N ALA A 213 0.25 -20.22 -11.50
CA ALA A 213 0.60 -21.54 -11.00
C ALA A 213 2.09 -21.68 -10.59
N HIS A 214 3.00 -20.99 -11.28
CA HIS A 214 4.43 -21.02 -10.97
C HIS A 214 4.71 -20.30 -9.64
N ASP A 215 4.22 -19.08 -9.48
CA ASP A 215 4.45 -18.28 -8.28
C ASP A 215 3.73 -18.88 -7.06
N TRP A 216 2.54 -19.45 -7.24
CA TRP A 216 1.84 -20.16 -6.18
C TRP A 216 2.63 -21.39 -5.71
N ALA A 217 3.16 -22.20 -6.64
CA ALA A 217 4.00 -23.35 -6.28
C ALA A 217 5.28 -22.92 -5.55
N ALA A 218 5.92 -21.84 -6.00
CA ALA A 218 7.11 -21.28 -5.36
C ALA A 218 6.81 -20.76 -3.95
N LEU A 219 5.70 -20.03 -3.76
CA LEU A 219 5.28 -19.55 -2.43
C LEU A 219 5.00 -20.73 -1.50
N LYS A 220 4.22 -21.73 -1.92
CA LYS A 220 3.94 -22.94 -1.12
C LYS A 220 5.22 -23.66 -0.67
N SER A 221 6.19 -23.79 -1.56
CA SER A 221 7.48 -24.40 -1.23
C SER A 221 8.20 -23.65 -0.11
N LYS A 222 8.19 -22.31 -0.16
CA LYS A 222 8.88 -21.45 0.81
C LYS A 222 8.19 -21.45 2.19
N ILE A 223 6.86 -21.44 2.23
CA ILE A 223 6.10 -21.43 3.49
C ILE A 223 5.98 -22.82 4.13
N GLY A 224 6.07 -23.90 3.35
CA GLY A 224 6.05 -25.27 3.83
C GLY A 224 7.41 -25.79 4.33
N SER A 225 8.49 -25.08 4.05
CA SER A 225 9.87 -25.44 4.41
C SER A 225 10.32 -24.87 5.76
N LYS A 226 9.43 -24.22 6.53
CA LYS A 226 9.75 -23.58 7.82
C LYS A 226 8.92 -24.16 8.96
#